data_cc572ae75ad1e30da4450a5d4150cdf3
#
_entry.id   cc572ae75ad1e30da4450a5d4150cdf3
#
_cell.length_a   1.000
_cell.length_b   1.000
_cell.length_c   1.000
_cell.angle_alpha   90.00
_cell.angle_beta   90.00
_cell.angle_gamma   90.00
#
_symmetry.space_group_name_H-M   'P 1'
#
loop_
_entity.id
_entity.type
_entity.pdbx_description
1 polymer ?
#
loop_
_entity_poly.entity_id
_entity_poly.type
_entity_poly.pdbx_seq_one_letter_code
_entity_poly.pdbx_strand_id
1 'polypeptide(L)'
;FSRRYRPLNTFYYTGGRNEAYGYLDFLPAMRNFDLLIDNRDRRIWDLAQGKLVADRIDDSNVPPLPPTDQTRGVNEWLPAAEELKAFQVDPRFEVNLFAGEEQFPEIANPIQMRFDTRGRLWVSCSNTYPHVYPGQEPRDKLVILEDTEGDGRADRSSVFADDLHVPLSFEFGDGGVY
;
A
#
# COMPACT_ATOMS: atom_id res chain seq x y z
N PHE A 1 21.80 11.05 -9.05
CA PHE A 1 21.26 11.50 -7.75
C PHE A 1 21.41 10.41 -6.69
N SER A 2 20.81 9.24 -6.86
CA SER A 2 20.83 8.15 -5.86
C SER A 2 22.25 7.70 -5.48
N ARG A 3 23.15 7.57 -6.45
CA ARG A 3 24.54 7.16 -6.20
C ARG A 3 25.33 8.18 -5.36
N ARG A 4 25.03 9.47 -5.50
CA ARG A 4 25.72 10.53 -4.76
C ARG A 4 25.23 10.64 -3.33
N TYR A 5 23.92 10.52 -3.11
CA TYR A 5 23.29 10.73 -1.79
C TYR A 5 23.15 9.45 -0.97
N ARG A 6 23.25 8.28 -1.61
CA ARG A 6 23.20 7.00 -0.92
C ARG A 6 24.20 6.89 0.24
N PRO A 7 25.47 7.27 0.09
CA PRO A 7 26.42 7.23 1.20
C PRO A 7 26.03 8.13 2.37
N LEU A 8 25.46 9.30 2.09
CA LEU A 8 25.00 10.23 3.12
C LEU A 8 23.83 9.68 3.94
N ASN A 9 23.00 8.86 3.32
CA ASN A 9 21.87 8.23 3.96
C ASN A 9 22.16 6.84 4.52
N THR A 10 23.38 6.32 4.36
CA THR A 10 23.75 4.99 4.81
C THR A 10 23.52 4.82 6.32
N PHE A 11 23.79 5.86 7.10
CA PHE A 11 23.52 5.86 8.53
C PHE A 11 22.05 5.59 8.86
N TYR A 12 21.13 6.18 8.12
CA TYR A 12 19.70 5.95 8.30
C TYR A 12 19.26 4.56 7.82
N TYR A 13 19.77 4.13 6.68
CA TYR A 13 19.29 2.95 5.97
C TYR A 13 20.04 1.67 6.28
N THR A 14 21.18 1.75 6.95
CA THR A 14 21.98 0.59 7.36
C THR A 14 22.01 0.36 8.86
N GLY A 15 21.19 1.08 9.63
CA GLY A 15 20.98 0.80 11.04
C GLY A 15 21.86 1.56 12.01
N GLY A 16 22.60 2.59 11.57
CA GLY A 16 23.52 3.30 12.44
C GLY A 16 22.89 3.91 13.70
N ARG A 17 21.65 4.36 13.61
CA ARG A 17 20.90 4.89 14.76
C ARG A 17 19.90 3.90 15.34
N ASN A 18 19.53 2.91 14.55
CA ASN A 18 18.47 1.99 14.88
C ASN A 18 18.80 0.61 14.30
N GLU A 19 19.75 -0.07 14.93
CA GLU A 19 20.18 -1.42 14.53
C GLU A 19 19.03 -2.41 14.49
N ALA A 20 17.99 -2.18 15.29
CA ALA A 20 16.78 -3.02 15.29
C ALA A 20 15.97 -2.90 14.01
N TYR A 21 16.07 -1.78 13.30
CA TYR A 21 15.36 -1.50 12.06
C TYR A 21 16.31 -1.33 10.89
N GLY A 22 17.48 -1.95 10.93
CA GLY A 22 18.45 -1.87 9.86
C GLY A 22 17.81 -2.11 8.51
N TYR A 23 17.72 -1.07 7.68
CA TYR A 23 17.21 -1.15 6.32
C TYR A 23 18.23 -1.79 5.38
N LEU A 24 18.70 -2.96 5.77
CA LEU A 24 19.65 -3.74 4.99
C LEU A 24 19.09 -4.15 3.63
N ASP A 25 17.79 -4.23 3.53
CA ASP A 25 17.04 -4.49 2.30
C ASP A 25 17.02 -3.30 1.35
N PHE A 26 17.20 -2.07 1.84
CA PHE A 26 17.20 -0.89 0.99
C PHE A 26 18.34 -0.89 -0.02
N LEU A 27 19.52 -1.32 0.36
CA LEU A 27 20.66 -1.39 -0.56
C LEU A 27 20.46 -2.40 -1.69
N PRO A 28 19.95 -3.63 -1.44
CA PRO A 28 19.53 -4.54 -2.51
C PRO A 28 18.47 -3.94 -3.42
N ALA A 29 17.45 -3.26 -2.86
CA ALA A 29 16.42 -2.59 -3.64
C ALA A 29 17.01 -1.50 -4.54
N MET A 30 17.96 -0.72 -4.05
CA MET A 30 18.66 0.30 -4.87
C MET A 30 19.49 -0.30 -6.00
N ARG A 31 20.06 -1.47 -5.80
CA ARG A 31 20.76 -2.20 -6.89
C ARG A 31 19.78 -2.69 -7.94
N ASN A 32 18.62 -3.20 -7.51
CA ASN A 32 17.55 -3.57 -8.43
C ASN A 32 17.04 -2.37 -9.23
N PHE A 33 16.95 -1.20 -8.60
CA PHE A 33 16.63 0.05 -9.30
C PHE A 33 17.63 0.37 -10.41
N ASP A 34 18.93 0.23 -10.14
CA ASP A 34 19.94 0.47 -11.17
C ASP A 34 19.72 -0.44 -12.39
N LEU A 35 19.43 -1.74 -12.17
CA LEU A 35 19.12 -2.70 -13.26
C LEU A 35 17.83 -2.35 -14.00
N LEU A 36 16.77 -1.98 -13.27
CA LEU A 36 15.50 -1.57 -13.86
C LEU A 36 15.66 -0.31 -14.72
N ILE A 37 16.46 0.65 -14.28
CA ILE A 37 16.77 1.86 -15.04
C ILE A 37 17.53 1.49 -16.32
N ASP A 38 18.57 0.66 -16.20
CA ASP A 38 19.37 0.23 -17.36
C ASP A 38 18.51 -0.50 -18.41
N ASN A 39 17.54 -1.32 -17.99
CA ASN A 39 16.62 -2.00 -18.90
C ASN A 39 15.71 -1.00 -19.63
N ARG A 40 15.22 0.02 -18.92
CA ARG A 40 14.35 1.07 -19.48
C ARG A 40 15.13 2.02 -20.39
N ASP A 41 16.31 2.43 -20.00
CA ASP A 41 17.18 3.28 -20.82
C ASP A 41 17.55 2.59 -22.14
N ARG A 42 17.88 1.28 -22.07
CA ARG A 42 18.14 0.49 -23.28
C ARG A 42 16.95 0.48 -24.22
N ARG A 43 15.75 0.26 -23.69
CA ARG A 43 14.51 0.28 -24.47
C ARG A 43 14.25 1.66 -25.11
N ILE A 44 14.41 2.74 -24.34
CA ILE A 44 14.23 4.10 -24.81
C ILE A 44 15.21 4.39 -25.95
N TRP A 45 16.47 3.98 -25.78
CA TRP A 45 17.50 4.14 -26.79
C TRP A 45 17.21 3.36 -28.09
N ASP A 46 16.75 2.12 -27.95
CA ASP A 46 16.37 1.30 -29.10
C ASP A 46 15.17 1.88 -29.86
N LEU A 47 14.18 2.40 -29.14
CA LEU A 47 13.04 3.12 -29.73
C LEU A 47 13.50 4.39 -30.46
N ALA A 48 14.40 5.16 -29.85
CA ALA A 48 14.94 6.37 -30.46
C ALA A 48 15.73 6.08 -31.76
N GLN A 49 16.28 4.87 -31.90
CA GLN A 49 16.94 4.39 -33.10
C GLN A 49 15.99 3.74 -34.10
N GLY A 50 14.69 3.76 -33.87
CA GLY A 50 13.68 3.13 -34.73
C GLY A 50 13.70 1.60 -34.73
N LYS A 51 14.28 0.96 -33.72
CA LYS A 51 14.27 -0.49 -33.59
C LYS A 51 12.92 -0.97 -33.09
N LEU A 52 12.53 -2.17 -33.51
CA LEU A 52 11.41 -2.90 -32.92
C LEU A 52 11.78 -3.34 -31.51
N VAL A 53 10.95 -2.99 -30.55
CA VAL A 53 11.09 -3.41 -29.15
C VAL A 53 9.86 -4.19 -28.72
N ALA A 54 10.02 -5.10 -27.76
CA ALA A 54 8.89 -5.84 -27.18
C ALA A 54 7.94 -4.89 -26.42
N ASP A 55 6.66 -5.24 -26.35
CA ASP A 55 5.65 -4.44 -25.63
C ASP A 55 5.96 -4.35 -24.15
N ARG A 56 6.50 -5.41 -23.57
CA ARG A 56 6.94 -5.43 -22.17
C ARG A 56 8.45 -5.35 -22.07
N ILE A 57 8.92 -4.69 -21.01
CA ILE A 57 10.33 -4.66 -20.66
C ILE A 57 10.71 -6.01 -20.06
N ASP A 58 11.82 -6.57 -20.50
CA ASP A 58 12.39 -7.76 -19.90
C ASP A 58 13.21 -7.37 -18.66
N ASP A 59 12.68 -7.64 -17.50
CA ASP A 59 13.33 -7.43 -16.20
C ASP A 59 13.81 -8.77 -15.57
N SER A 60 13.94 -9.82 -16.36
CA SER A 60 14.38 -11.15 -15.88
C SER A 60 15.78 -11.16 -15.25
N ASN A 61 16.59 -10.13 -15.54
CA ASN A 61 17.91 -9.91 -14.95
C ASN A 61 17.86 -9.25 -13.56
N VAL A 62 16.67 -8.85 -13.08
CA VAL A 62 16.49 -8.22 -11.76
C VAL A 62 16.31 -9.33 -10.72
N PRO A 63 17.25 -9.51 -9.78
CA PRO A 63 17.12 -10.54 -8.77
C PRO A 63 15.97 -10.25 -7.80
N PRO A 64 15.35 -11.28 -7.21
CA PRO A 64 14.39 -11.09 -6.16
C PRO A 64 15.05 -10.39 -4.97
N LEU A 65 14.29 -9.54 -4.28
CA LEU A 65 14.77 -8.95 -3.03
C LEU A 65 14.91 -10.04 -1.96
N PRO A 66 15.98 -9.98 -1.15
CA PRO A 66 16.10 -10.88 -0.01
C PRO A 66 14.93 -10.66 0.96
N PRO A 67 14.52 -11.68 1.71
CA PRO A 67 13.54 -11.51 2.77
C PRO A 67 14.02 -10.45 3.75
N THR A 68 13.14 -9.54 4.14
CA THR A 68 13.45 -8.51 5.11
C THR A 68 13.21 -9.05 6.51
N ASP A 69 14.19 -8.85 7.41
CA ASP A 69 14.04 -9.15 8.84
C ASP A 69 13.57 -7.89 9.59
N GLN A 70 12.48 -7.30 9.12
CA GLN A 70 11.91 -6.11 9.76
C GLN A 70 11.06 -6.43 10.98
N THR A 71 10.65 -7.66 11.13
CA THR A 71 9.85 -8.13 12.25
C THR A 71 10.75 -8.63 13.38
N ARG A 72 11.40 -7.72 14.08
CA ARG A 72 11.99 -8.05 15.38
C ARG A 72 10.99 -7.76 16.48
N GLY A 73 10.17 -8.71 16.77
CA GLY A 73 9.16 -8.65 17.82
C GLY A 73 7.93 -9.45 17.43
N VAL A 74 7.21 -9.90 18.42
CA VAL A 74 5.92 -10.51 18.19
C VAL A 74 4.94 -9.34 18.11
N ASN A 75 4.56 -8.96 16.91
CA ASN A 75 3.37 -8.16 16.70
C ASN A 75 2.19 -9.12 16.78
N GLU A 76 1.62 -9.22 17.95
CA GLU A 76 0.37 -9.94 18.12
C GLU A 76 -0.75 -9.06 17.57
N TRP A 77 -1.35 -9.52 16.50
CA TRP A 77 -2.54 -8.88 15.94
C TRP A 77 -3.74 -9.36 16.77
N LEU A 78 -4.50 -8.42 17.26
CA LEU A 78 -5.79 -8.75 17.84
C LEU A 78 -6.81 -8.85 16.70
N PRO A 79 -7.62 -9.91 16.66
CA PRO A 79 -8.81 -9.93 15.79
C PRO A 79 -9.71 -8.72 16.13
N ALA A 80 -10.42 -8.19 15.15
CA ALA A 80 -11.22 -6.97 15.29
C ALA A 80 -12.21 -7.05 16.48
N ALA A 81 -12.79 -8.22 16.73
CA ALA A 81 -13.70 -8.45 17.85
C ALA A 81 -13.00 -8.38 19.23
N GLU A 82 -11.73 -8.75 19.30
CA GLU A 82 -10.93 -8.65 20.53
C GLU A 82 -10.40 -7.22 20.72
N GLU A 83 -10.02 -6.56 19.64
CA GLU A 83 -9.63 -5.16 19.68
C GLU A 83 -10.77 -4.26 20.14
N LEU A 84 -12.01 -4.53 19.71
CA LEU A 84 -13.20 -3.82 20.15
C LEU A 84 -13.35 -3.82 21.67
N LYS A 85 -13.00 -4.92 22.35
CA LYS A 85 -13.06 -5.05 23.81
C LYS A 85 -11.98 -4.25 24.54
N ALA A 86 -10.90 -3.89 23.84
CA ALA A 86 -9.79 -3.13 24.40
C ALA A 86 -10.04 -1.62 24.44
N PHE A 87 -11.07 -1.12 23.73
CA PHE A 87 -11.41 0.30 23.75
C PHE A 87 -11.90 0.77 25.12
N GLN A 88 -11.33 1.86 25.57
CA GLN A 88 -11.83 2.60 26.75
C GLN A 88 -12.62 3.80 26.24
N VAL A 89 -13.93 3.71 26.32
CA VAL A 89 -14.84 4.71 25.76
C VAL A 89 -15.53 5.46 26.89
N ASP A 90 -15.74 6.76 26.73
CA ASP A 90 -16.58 7.56 27.64
C ASP A 90 -17.98 6.93 27.71
N PRO A 91 -18.59 6.80 28.92
CA PRO A 91 -19.89 6.12 29.10
C PRO A 91 -21.05 6.68 28.26
N ARG A 92 -20.90 7.86 27.67
CA ARG A 92 -21.91 8.45 26.77
C ARG A 92 -21.85 7.92 25.34
N PHE A 93 -20.83 7.14 25.00
CA PHE A 93 -20.61 6.62 23.67
C PHE A 93 -20.53 5.10 23.69
N GLU A 94 -20.95 4.50 22.61
CA GLU A 94 -20.79 3.09 22.31
C GLU A 94 -19.94 2.95 21.04
N VAL A 95 -19.06 1.94 21.02
CA VAL A 95 -18.27 1.60 19.84
C VAL A 95 -18.70 0.24 19.35
N ASN A 96 -19.02 0.14 18.08
CA ASN A 96 -19.30 -1.10 17.41
C ASN A 96 -18.29 -1.36 16.29
N LEU A 97 -18.18 -2.61 15.87
CA LEU A 97 -17.39 -3.00 14.71
C LEU A 97 -18.27 -2.87 13.47
N PHE A 98 -17.99 -1.87 12.64
CA PHE A 98 -18.71 -1.68 11.38
C PHE A 98 -18.25 -2.67 10.29
N ALA A 99 -16.94 -2.83 10.13
CA ALA A 99 -16.33 -3.76 9.17
C ALA A 99 -14.90 -4.12 9.60
N GLY A 100 -14.43 -5.30 9.23
CA GLY A 100 -13.08 -5.76 9.46
C GLY A 100 -12.55 -6.54 8.26
N GLU A 101 -11.23 -6.66 8.17
CA GLU A 101 -10.54 -7.39 7.09
C GLU A 101 -10.88 -8.89 7.07
N GLU A 102 -11.27 -9.45 8.21
CA GLU A 102 -11.70 -10.83 8.32
C GLU A 102 -12.98 -11.10 7.53
N GLN A 103 -13.87 -10.10 7.44
CA GLN A 103 -15.12 -10.17 6.70
C GLN A 103 -14.94 -9.64 5.26
N PHE A 104 -14.19 -8.57 5.10
CA PHE A 104 -13.97 -7.88 3.83
C PHE A 104 -12.46 -7.72 3.58
N PRO A 105 -11.76 -8.74 3.07
CA PRO A 105 -10.31 -8.68 2.86
C PRO A 105 -9.85 -7.54 1.95
N GLU A 106 -10.76 -7.00 1.11
CA GLU A 106 -10.48 -5.89 0.21
C GLU A 106 -10.26 -4.55 0.92
N ILE A 107 -10.66 -4.41 2.20
CA ILE A 107 -10.43 -3.18 2.97
C ILE A 107 -9.09 -3.18 3.72
N ALA A 108 -8.24 -4.14 3.44
CA ALA A 108 -6.93 -4.22 4.09
C ALA A 108 -6.14 -2.91 3.96
N ASN A 109 -5.54 -2.50 5.07
CA ASN A 109 -4.76 -1.28 5.20
C ASN A 109 -5.52 -0.01 4.79
N PRO A 110 -6.64 0.33 5.46
CA PRO A 110 -7.44 1.51 5.16
C PRO A 110 -6.68 2.80 5.49
N ILE A 111 -6.68 3.76 4.57
CA ILE A 111 -5.98 5.05 4.69
C ILE A 111 -6.95 6.17 5.02
N GLN A 112 -8.07 6.23 4.30
CA GLN A 112 -9.09 7.25 4.49
C GLN A 112 -10.48 6.65 4.30
N MET A 113 -11.46 7.23 4.99
CA MET A 113 -12.85 6.84 4.84
C MET A 113 -13.79 8.05 4.83
N ARG A 114 -14.88 7.96 4.09
CA ARG A 114 -15.95 8.96 4.04
C ARG A 114 -17.29 8.31 3.77
N PHE A 115 -18.35 8.87 4.36
CA PHE A 115 -19.71 8.51 3.98
C PHE A 115 -20.19 9.34 2.79
N ASP A 116 -20.85 8.69 1.85
CA ASP A 116 -21.56 9.38 0.79
C ASP A 116 -22.98 9.82 1.24
N THR A 117 -23.68 10.51 0.34
CA THR A 117 -25.04 11.01 0.61
C THR A 117 -26.09 9.91 0.75
N ARG A 118 -25.74 8.67 0.46
CA ARG A 118 -26.60 7.47 0.63
C ARG A 118 -26.27 6.70 1.91
N GLY A 119 -25.33 7.20 2.71
CA GLY A 119 -24.89 6.54 3.93
C GLY A 119 -23.93 5.35 3.71
N ARG A 120 -23.38 5.17 2.51
CA ARG A 120 -22.38 4.14 2.23
C ARG A 120 -21.01 4.62 2.65
N LEU A 121 -20.22 3.76 3.26
CA LEU A 121 -18.86 4.07 3.66
C LEU A 121 -17.90 3.75 2.52
N TRP A 122 -17.21 4.77 2.04
CA TRP A 122 -16.13 4.64 1.06
C TRP A 122 -14.80 4.60 1.79
N VAL A 123 -13.92 3.69 1.38
CA VAL A 123 -12.63 3.45 2.02
C VAL A 123 -11.56 3.37 0.96
N SER A 124 -10.53 4.22 1.05
CA SER A 124 -9.31 4.03 0.27
C SER A 124 -8.40 3.07 1.02
N CYS A 125 -7.95 2.04 0.32
CA CYS A 125 -7.18 0.94 0.87
C CYS A 125 -5.87 0.80 0.11
N SER A 126 -4.76 0.73 0.84
CA SER A 126 -3.44 0.67 0.22
C SER A 126 -2.58 -0.43 0.82
N ASN A 127 -2.66 -1.62 0.24
CA ASN A 127 -1.81 -2.75 0.58
C ASN A 127 -0.35 -2.53 0.22
N THR A 128 -0.08 -1.56 -0.64
CA THR A 128 1.27 -1.22 -1.11
C THR A 128 1.89 -0.06 -0.34
N TYR A 129 1.14 0.58 0.56
CA TYR A 129 1.68 1.64 1.42
C TYR A 129 2.86 1.13 2.29
N PRO A 130 3.95 1.88 2.46
CA PRO A 130 4.14 3.27 2.05
C PRO A 130 4.67 3.46 0.63
N HIS A 131 4.96 2.43 -0.10
CA HIS A 131 5.47 2.52 -1.48
C HIS A 131 5.29 1.21 -2.25
N VAL A 132 5.14 1.34 -3.54
CA VAL A 132 5.19 0.23 -4.49
C VAL A 132 6.65 -0.02 -4.86
N TYR A 133 7.12 -1.24 -4.69
CA TYR A 133 8.47 -1.60 -5.11
C TYR A 133 8.60 -1.61 -6.63
N PRO A 134 9.80 -1.31 -7.16
CA PRO A 134 10.02 -1.36 -8.60
C PRO A 134 9.66 -2.71 -9.20
N GLY A 135 8.86 -2.69 -10.24
CA GLY A 135 8.37 -3.89 -10.91
C GLY A 135 7.16 -4.56 -10.24
N GLN A 136 6.66 -4.00 -9.15
CA GLN A 136 5.35 -4.42 -8.61
C GLN A 136 4.22 -3.67 -9.32
N GLU A 137 3.16 -4.40 -9.61
CA GLU A 137 1.91 -3.79 -10.06
C GLU A 137 1.18 -3.19 -8.85
N PRO A 138 0.67 -1.96 -8.94
CA PRO A 138 -0.17 -1.38 -7.90
C PRO A 138 -1.46 -2.20 -7.78
N ARG A 139 -1.97 -2.36 -6.56
CA ARG A 139 -3.17 -3.17 -6.27
C ARG A 139 -4.08 -2.52 -5.24
N ASP A 140 -3.89 -1.23 -5.06
CA ASP A 140 -4.66 -0.46 -4.09
C ASP A 140 -6.05 -0.18 -4.63
N LYS A 141 -7.00 0.05 -3.73
CA LYS A 141 -8.42 0.06 -4.07
C LYS A 141 -9.15 1.23 -3.43
N LEU A 142 -10.25 1.58 -4.05
CA LEU A 142 -11.32 2.34 -3.43
C LEU A 142 -12.53 1.41 -3.30
N VAL A 143 -12.94 1.14 -2.07
CA VAL A 143 -13.97 0.17 -1.72
C VAL A 143 -15.17 0.88 -1.14
N ILE A 144 -16.37 0.39 -1.44
CA ILE A 144 -17.63 0.87 -0.86
C ILE A 144 -18.19 -0.23 0.05
N LEU A 145 -18.48 0.12 1.28
CA LEU A 145 -19.15 -0.72 2.25
C LEU A 145 -20.58 -0.22 2.49
N GLU A 146 -21.52 -1.14 2.57
CA GLU A 146 -22.93 -0.83 2.78
C GLU A 146 -23.47 -1.62 3.98
N ASP A 147 -24.22 -0.94 4.82
CA ASP A 147 -25.06 -1.51 5.85
C ASP A 147 -26.49 -1.48 5.30
N THR A 148 -26.93 -2.60 4.71
CA THR A 148 -28.26 -2.66 4.07
C THR A 148 -29.37 -3.01 5.06
N GLU A 149 -29.00 -3.53 6.22
CA GLU A 149 -29.92 -3.93 7.29
C GLU A 149 -30.14 -2.82 8.32
N GLY A 150 -29.26 -1.80 8.36
CA GLY A 150 -29.37 -0.65 9.26
C GLY A 150 -29.01 -0.99 10.71
N ASP A 151 -28.18 -2.01 10.92
CA ASP A 151 -27.79 -2.48 12.25
C ASP A 151 -26.42 -1.93 12.73
N GLY A 152 -25.81 -1.06 11.93
CA GLY A 152 -24.50 -0.45 12.21
C GLY A 152 -23.32 -1.35 11.83
N ARG A 153 -23.54 -2.35 10.98
CA ARG A 153 -22.52 -3.24 10.46
C ARG A 153 -22.64 -3.34 8.95
N ALA A 154 -21.50 -3.33 8.27
CA ALA A 154 -21.51 -3.58 6.85
C ALA A 154 -21.82 -5.05 6.57
N ASP A 155 -22.74 -5.28 5.65
CA ASP A 155 -23.13 -6.60 5.17
C ASP A 155 -22.74 -6.80 3.69
N ARG A 156 -22.33 -5.73 3.02
CA ARG A 156 -21.97 -5.76 1.61
C ARG A 156 -20.76 -4.89 1.32
N SER A 157 -19.89 -5.37 0.43
CA SER A 157 -18.79 -4.59 -0.13
C SER A 157 -18.81 -4.59 -1.65
N SER A 158 -18.24 -3.55 -2.24
CA SER A 158 -17.97 -3.48 -3.67
C SER A 158 -16.72 -2.66 -3.95
N VAL A 159 -15.91 -3.12 -4.91
CA VAL A 159 -14.73 -2.37 -5.35
C VAL A 159 -15.18 -1.34 -6.38
N PHE A 160 -14.97 -0.06 -6.08
CA PHE A 160 -15.27 1.04 -6.99
C PHE A 160 -14.14 1.27 -8.01
N ALA A 161 -12.90 1.24 -7.54
CA ALA A 161 -11.71 1.36 -8.38
C ALA A 161 -10.63 0.43 -7.86
N ASP A 162 -9.86 -0.16 -8.76
CA ASP A 162 -8.77 -1.10 -8.52
C ASP A 162 -7.49 -0.63 -9.20
N ASP A 163 -6.39 -1.34 -8.98
CA ASP A 163 -5.08 -1.04 -9.55
C ASP A 163 -4.60 0.40 -9.29
N LEU A 164 -5.04 0.97 -8.17
CA LEU A 164 -4.62 2.31 -7.74
C LEU A 164 -3.23 2.26 -7.13
N HIS A 165 -2.54 3.39 -7.20
CA HIS A 165 -1.21 3.55 -6.66
C HIS A 165 -1.23 4.48 -5.45
N VAL A 166 -1.23 3.93 -4.25
CA VAL A 166 -1.18 4.63 -2.97
C VAL A 166 -2.22 5.77 -2.89
N PRO A 167 -3.52 5.46 -2.96
CA PRO A 167 -4.59 6.46 -2.86
C PRO A 167 -4.70 6.98 -1.44
N LEU A 168 -3.93 8.01 -1.10
CA LEU A 168 -3.84 8.56 0.26
C LEU A 168 -5.11 9.31 0.67
N SER A 169 -5.88 9.76 -0.28
CA SER A 169 -7.08 10.55 -0.01
C SER A 169 -8.00 10.57 -1.23
N PHE A 170 -9.27 10.83 -0.97
CA PHE A 170 -10.26 11.07 -2.02
C PHE A 170 -11.31 12.06 -1.54
N GLU A 171 -12.02 12.70 -2.46
CA GLU A 171 -13.09 13.64 -2.19
C GLU A 171 -14.23 13.45 -3.20
N PHE A 172 -15.47 13.64 -2.74
CA PHE A 172 -16.63 13.64 -3.62
C PHE A 172 -16.85 15.04 -4.20
N GLY A 173 -17.10 15.11 -5.48
CA GLY A 173 -17.40 16.37 -6.14
C GLY A 173 -17.87 16.18 -7.58
N ASP A 174 -18.68 17.10 -8.06
CA ASP A 174 -19.15 17.20 -9.46
C ASP A 174 -19.60 15.86 -10.08
N GLY A 175 -20.30 15.04 -9.27
CA GLY A 175 -20.79 13.73 -9.70
C GLY A 175 -19.74 12.63 -9.77
N GLY A 176 -18.53 12.85 -9.28
CA GLY A 176 -17.43 11.90 -9.30
C GLY A 176 -16.67 11.80 -7.99
N VAL A 177 -15.55 11.10 -8.05
CA VAL A 177 -14.55 10.96 -6.98
C VAL A 177 -13.21 11.44 -7.52
N TYR A 178 -12.53 12.27 -6.74
CA TYR A 178 -11.25 12.89 -7.08
C TYR A 178 -10.17 12.52 -6.08
#